data_1cafc5d7ff0f03ab0fe9eaee13ae0ce8
#
_entry.id   1cafc5d7ff0f03ab0fe9eaee13ae0ce8
#
_cell.length_a   1.000
_cell.length_b   1.000
_cell.length_c   1.000
_cell.angle_alpha   90.00
_cell.angle_beta   90.00
_cell.angle_gamma   90.00
#
_symmetry.space_group_name_H-M   'P 1'
#
loop_
_entity.id
_entity.type
_entity.pdbx_description
1 polymer ?
#
loop_
_entity_poly.entity_id
_entity_poly.type
_entity_poly.pdbx_seq_one_letter_code
_entity_poly.pdbx_strand_id
1 'polypeptide(L)'
;KGYTQEKLAEVLGVTPGSVYKWEADKAVPEIEMLVDIAEFFETSVDAMLNYECEKLSMGKASQKLHSFFLQKDLESGMRFAEQVLIKYPNSFDIVYHSAEIFFLTMKKENMQRAVDLYERAADLIDQNTRDDISTMSIQNRIAYCYWYMDRQDEAIAIFKKNNAEGANDFRMGLLLSQKPGRAE
;
A
#
# COMPACT_ATOMS: atom_id res chain seq x y z
N LYS A 1 12.21 -38.69 -1.78
CA LYS A 1 11.87 -39.96 -2.45
C LYS A 1 13.09 -40.90 -2.70
N GLY A 2 14.30 -40.66 -2.14
CA GLY A 2 15.41 -41.61 -2.14
C GLY A 2 16.08 -41.86 -3.50
N TYR A 3 16.06 -40.89 -4.41
CA TYR A 3 16.83 -40.95 -5.66
C TYR A 3 18.30 -40.62 -5.39
N THR A 4 19.23 -41.33 -6.05
CA THR A 4 20.63 -40.94 -6.07
C THR A 4 20.84 -39.80 -7.03
N GLN A 5 21.95 -39.02 -6.86
CA GLN A 5 22.29 -37.92 -7.76
C GLN A 5 22.42 -38.37 -9.22
N GLU A 6 22.99 -39.55 -9.44
CA GLU A 6 23.13 -40.16 -10.78
C GLU A 6 21.76 -40.44 -11.41
N LYS A 7 20.82 -41.01 -10.62
CA LYS A 7 19.50 -41.37 -11.14
C LYS A 7 18.67 -40.09 -11.41
N LEU A 8 18.77 -39.08 -10.55
CA LEU A 8 18.09 -37.81 -10.78
C LEU A 8 18.68 -37.10 -12.01
N ALA A 9 20.00 -37.11 -12.16
CA ALA A 9 20.68 -36.51 -13.31
C ALA A 9 20.27 -37.18 -14.63
N GLU A 10 20.16 -38.52 -14.65
CA GLU A 10 19.69 -39.27 -15.81
C GLU A 10 18.27 -38.85 -16.24
N VAL A 11 17.35 -38.75 -15.28
CA VAL A 11 15.95 -38.37 -15.54
C VAL A 11 15.82 -36.94 -16.03
N LEU A 12 16.58 -35.99 -15.46
CA LEU A 12 16.53 -34.58 -15.82
C LEU A 12 17.41 -34.23 -17.03
N GLY A 13 18.15 -35.20 -17.60
CA GLY A 13 19.02 -34.95 -18.76
C GLY A 13 20.23 -34.08 -18.46
N VAL A 14 20.71 -34.07 -17.20
CA VAL A 14 21.85 -33.26 -16.74
C VAL A 14 23.01 -34.11 -16.25
N THR A 15 24.12 -33.54 -15.88
CA THR A 15 25.25 -34.27 -15.29
C THR A 15 25.04 -34.49 -13.78
N PRO A 16 25.54 -35.62 -13.20
CA PRO A 16 25.52 -35.82 -11.75
C PRO A 16 26.20 -34.68 -10.98
N GLY A 17 27.25 -34.05 -11.58
CA GLY A 17 27.93 -32.91 -11.01
C GLY A 17 27.06 -31.64 -10.93
N SER A 18 26.08 -31.50 -11.82
CA SER A 18 25.09 -30.41 -11.74
C SER A 18 24.18 -30.61 -10.54
N VAL A 19 23.62 -31.81 -10.38
CA VAL A 19 22.77 -32.16 -9.23
C VAL A 19 23.53 -31.98 -7.92
N TYR A 20 24.79 -32.45 -7.84
CA TYR A 20 25.62 -32.23 -6.66
C TYR A 20 25.79 -30.75 -6.30
N LYS A 21 26.00 -29.88 -7.32
CA LYS A 21 26.16 -28.43 -7.07
C LYS A 21 24.88 -27.79 -6.53
N TRP A 22 23.73 -28.23 -7.01
CA TRP A 22 22.43 -27.74 -6.55
C TRP A 22 22.16 -28.17 -5.10
N GLU A 23 22.37 -29.44 -4.77
CA GLU A 23 22.19 -29.96 -3.40
C GLU A 23 23.19 -29.40 -2.41
N ALA A 24 24.37 -28.98 -2.88
CA ALA A 24 25.41 -28.36 -2.05
C ALA A 24 25.35 -26.83 -2.01
N ASP A 25 24.28 -26.20 -2.50
CA ASP A 25 24.09 -24.74 -2.61
C ASP A 25 25.23 -23.99 -3.34
N LYS A 26 25.94 -24.71 -4.26
CA LYS A 26 27.02 -24.14 -5.05
C LYS A 26 26.57 -23.56 -6.39
N ALA A 27 25.37 -23.89 -6.82
CA ALA A 27 24.72 -23.38 -8.00
C ALA A 27 23.20 -23.50 -7.84
N VAL A 28 22.46 -22.69 -8.59
CA VAL A 28 21.01 -22.76 -8.68
C VAL A 28 20.65 -23.31 -10.07
N PRO A 29 19.66 -24.22 -10.20
CA PRO A 29 19.13 -24.63 -11.49
C PRO A 29 18.58 -23.42 -12.26
N GLU A 30 18.65 -23.48 -13.60
CA GLU A 30 17.95 -22.51 -14.45
C GLU A 30 16.43 -22.64 -14.29
N ILE A 31 15.67 -21.59 -14.63
CA ILE A 31 14.21 -21.54 -14.39
C ILE A 31 13.50 -22.72 -15.08
N GLU A 32 13.89 -23.04 -16.29
CA GLU A 32 13.32 -24.17 -17.05
C GLU A 32 13.56 -25.48 -16.32
N MET A 33 14.77 -25.69 -15.80
CA MET A 33 15.12 -26.88 -15.02
C MET A 33 14.36 -26.96 -13.70
N LEU A 34 14.04 -25.81 -13.06
CA LEU A 34 13.20 -25.78 -11.85
C LEU A 34 11.79 -26.29 -12.15
N VAL A 35 11.24 -25.99 -13.34
CA VAL A 35 9.94 -26.50 -13.78
C VAL A 35 10.00 -28.04 -13.95
N ASP A 36 11.02 -28.55 -14.67
CA ASP A 36 11.22 -29.98 -14.89
C ASP A 36 11.38 -30.77 -13.57
N ILE A 37 12.13 -30.19 -12.62
CA ILE A 37 12.31 -30.76 -11.27
C ILE A 37 10.98 -30.77 -10.53
N ALA A 38 10.21 -29.68 -10.59
CA ALA A 38 8.90 -29.57 -9.92
C ALA A 38 7.91 -30.60 -10.48
N GLU A 39 7.84 -30.78 -11.79
CA GLU A 39 7.01 -31.78 -12.45
C GLU A 39 7.42 -33.20 -12.05
N PHE A 40 8.72 -33.49 -12.07
CA PHE A 40 9.23 -34.84 -11.69
C PHE A 40 8.90 -35.19 -10.24
N PHE A 41 8.95 -34.21 -9.32
CA PHE A 41 8.60 -34.42 -7.91
C PHE A 41 7.11 -34.25 -7.61
N GLU A 42 6.28 -33.96 -8.62
CA GLU A 42 4.85 -33.71 -8.48
C GLU A 42 4.58 -32.56 -7.44
N THR A 43 5.34 -31.50 -7.53
CA THR A 43 5.24 -30.32 -6.65
C THR A 43 5.18 -29.04 -7.47
N SER A 44 4.96 -27.91 -6.84
CA SER A 44 5.05 -26.61 -7.52
C SER A 44 6.43 -25.98 -7.35
N VAL A 45 6.86 -25.16 -8.30
CA VAL A 45 8.10 -24.37 -8.19
C VAL A 45 8.07 -23.48 -6.94
N ASP A 46 6.91 -22.90 -6.62
CA ASP A 46 6.72 -22.09 -5.41
C ASP A 46 7.02 -22.89 -4.14
N ALA A 47 6.51 -24.13 -4.07
CA ALA A 47 6.75 -25.02 -2.92
C ALA A 47 8.23 -25.44 -2.84
N MET A 48 8.90 -25.67 -3.98
CA MET A 48 10.34 -25.99 -4.01
C MET A 48 11.20 -24.84 -3.52
N LEU A 49 10.84 -23.60 -3.91
CA LEU A 49 11.55 -22.38 -3.50
C LEU A 49 11.17 -21.94 -2.08
N ASN A 50 10.31 -22.69 -1.38
CA ASN A 50 9.70 -22.30 -0.12
C ASN A 50 9.07 -20.90 -0.20
N TYR A 51 8.59 -20.55 -1.42
CA TYR A 51 7.95 -19.27 -1.69
C TYR A 51 6.45 -19.41 -1.44
N GLU A 52 6.02 -19.02 -0.26
CA GLU A 52 4.61 -18.78 -0.03
C GLU A 52 4.26 -17.45 -0.71
N CYS A 53 3.70 -17.54 -1.92
CA CYS A 53 2.99 -16.40 -2.46
C CYS A 53 1.80 -16.14 -1.53
N GLU A 54 2.03 -15.36 -0.48
CA GLU A 54 0.92 -14.72 0.20
C GLU A 54 0.21 -13.90 -0.88
N LYS A 55 -0.83 -14.49 -1.49
CA LYS A 55 -1.76 -13.71 -2.30
C LYS A 55 -2.25 -12.61 -1.38
N LEU A 56 -1.63 -11.44 -1.52
CA LEU A 56 -2.02 -10.26 -0.77
C LEU A 56 -3.45 -9.96 -1.17
N SER A 57 -4.41 -10.58 -0.46
CA SER A 57 -5.82 -10.30 -0.67
C SER A 57 -6.08 -8.83 -0.33
N MET A 58 -7.10 -8.24 -0.92
CA MET A 58 -7.48 -6.86 -0.65
C MET A 58 -7.62 -6.60 0.86
N GLY A 59 -8.22 -7.53 1.63
CA GLY A 59 -8.34 -7.41 3.07
C GLY A 59 -7.00 -7.41 3.81
N LYS A 60 -6.07 -8.30 3.44
CA LYS A 60 -4.70 -8.29 4.03
C LYS A 60 -3.93 -7.01 3.67
N ALA A 61 -4.09 -6.51 2.45
CA ALA A 61 -3.48 -5.25 2.02
C ALA A 61 -3.99 -4.05 2.84
N SER A 62 -5.31 -3.97 3.05
CA SER A 62 -5.94 -2.94 3.89
C SER A 62 -5.44 -3.01 5.34
N GLN A 63 -5.41 -4.21 5.95
CA GLN A 63 -4.89 -4.41 7.30
C GLN A 63 -3.41 -4.00 7.42
N LYS A 64 -2.58 -4.32 6.42
CA LYS A 64 -1.17 -3.94 6.41
C LYS A 64 -0.98 -2.43 6.27
N LEU A 65 -1.76 -1.74 5.42
CA LEU A 65 -1.79 -0.27 5.37
C LEU A 65 -2.13 0.33 6.73
N HIS A 66 -3.18 -0.19 7.37
CA HIS A 66 -3.58 0.25 8.70
C HIS A 66 -2.49 0.01 9.76
N SER A 67 -1.72 -1.09 9.66
CA SER A 67 -0.61 -1.35 10.58
C SER A 67 0.50 -0.31 10.47
N PHE A 68 0.86 0.14 9.25
CA PHE A 68 1.83 1.23 9.05
C PHE A 68 1.35 2.55 9.66
N PHE A 69 0.06 2.85 9.53
CA PHE A 69 -0.58 4.00 10.18
C PHE A 69 -0.41 3.94 11.71
N LEU A 70 -0.74 2.81 12.34
CA LEU A 70 -0.64 2.64 13.81
C LEU A 70 0.81 2.70 14.31
N GLN A 71 1.75 2.12 13.57
CA GLN A 71 3.18 2.09 13.91
C GLN A 71 3.91 3.38 13.56
N LYS A 72 3.26 4.32 12.84
CA LYS A 72 3.85 5.55 12.31
C LYS A 72 5.04 5.31 11.39
N ASP A 73 5.14 4.12 10.78
CA ASP A 73 6.12 3.83 9.73
C ASP A 73 5.60 4.34 8.38
N LEU A 74 5.54 5.66 8.26
CA LEU A 74 4.93 6.33 7.11
C LEU A 74 5.73 6.13 5.82
N GLU A 75 7.04 5.97 5.93
CA GLU A 75 7.90 5.80 4.75
C GLU A 75 7.68 4.43 4.09
N SER A 76 7.69 3.35 4.87
CA SER A 76 7.34 2.02 4.37
C SER A 76 5.87 1.96 3.95
N GLY A 77 5.00 2.65 4.68
CA GLY A 77 3.58 2.79 4.35
C GLY A 77 3.34 3.42 2.98
N MET A 78 4.02 4.53 2.65
CA MET A 78 3.89 5.17 1.33
C MET A 78 4.36 4.26 0.19
N ARG A 79 5.52 3.59 0.35
CA ARG A 79 5.99 2.62 -0.65
C ARG A 79 5.00 1.48 -0.87
N PHE A 80 4.45 0.94 0.21
CA PHE A 80 3.46 -0.11 0.14
C PHE A 80 2.13 0.38 -0.45
N ALA A 81 1.69 1.59 -0.10
CA ALA A 81 0.49 2.22 -0.64
C ALA A 81 0.53 2.28 -2.17
N GLU A 82 1.64 2.77 -2.75
CA GLU A 82 1.78 2.84 -4.21
C GLU A 82 1.71 1.46 -4.87
N GLN A 83 2.27 0.42 -4.26
CA GLN A 83 2.21 -0.95 -4.77
C GLN A 83 0.76 -1.50 -4.78
N VAL A 84 0.03 -1.30 -3.69
CA VAL A 84 -1.32 -1.87 -3.57
C VAL A 84 -2.37 -1.06 -4.34
N LEU A 85 -2.14 0.25 -4.55
CA LEU A 85 -2.98 1.09 -5.40
C LEU A 85 -2.95 0.66 -6.87
N ILE A 86 -1.81 0.13 -7.36
CA ILE A 86 -1.73 -0.46 -8.70
C ILE A 86 -2.62 -1.70 -8.79
N LYS A 87 -2.62 -2.53 -7.75
CA LYS A 87 -3.37 -3.81 -7.74
C LYS A 87 -4.86 -3.63 -7.43
N TYR A 88 -5.21 -2.69 -6.54
CA TYR A 88 -6.57 -2.45 -6.05
C TYR A 88 -6.97 -0.98 -6.18
N PRO A 89 -6.96 -0.45 -7.41
CA PRO A 89 -7.17 0.98 -7.63
C PRO A 89 -8.59 1.47 -7.26
N ASN A 90 -9.57 0.60 -7.21
CA ASN A 90 -10.98 0.94 -6.99
C ASN A 90 -11.52 0.36 -5.67
N SER A 91 -10.65 0.14 -4.69
CA SER A 91 -11.06 -0.25 -3.33
C SER A 91 -11.07 0.97 -2.42
N PHE A 92 -12.22 1.32 -1.85
CA PHE A 92 -12.33 2.43 -0.91
C PHE A 92 -11.32 2.34 0.22
N ASP A 93 -11.24 1.20 0.91
CA ASP A 93 -10.34 1.01 2.05
C ASP A 93 -8.86 1.21 1.69
N ILE A 94 -8.42 0.68 0.54
CA ILE A 94 -7.03 0.83 0.08
C ILE A 94 -6.75 2.29 -0.26
N VAL A 95 -7.63 2.93 -1.01
CA VAL A 95 -7.46 4.33 -1.44
C VAL A 95 -7.48 5.27 -0.25
N TYR A 96 -8.46 5.10 0.66
CA TYR A 96 -8.60 5.94 1.85
C TYR A 96 -7.41 5.79 2.82
N HIS A 97 -7.03 4.55 3.17
CA HIS A 97 -5.88 4.35 4.06
C HIS A 97 -4.56 4.81 3.45
N SER A 98 -4.42 4.70 2.13
CA SER A 98 -3.25 5.27 1.43
C SER A 98 -3.24 6.80 1.56
N ALA A 99 -4.38 7.47 1.37
CA ALA A 99 -4.50 8.92 1.56
C ALA A 99 -4.10 9.34 2.98
N GLU A 100 -4.58 8.61 4.01
CA GLU A 100 -4.23 8.87 5.41
C GLU A 100 -2.72 8.76 5.66
N ILE A 101 -2.02 7.78 5.05
CA ILE A 101 -0.57 7.63 5.19
C ILE A 101 0.16 8.85 4.61
N PHE A 102 -0.19 9.29 3.40
CA PHE A 102 0.42 10.47 2.78
C PHE A 102 0.13 11.74 3.58
N PHE A 103 -1.11 11.91 4.04
CA PHE A 103 -1.52 13.05 4.86
C PHE A 103 -0.75 13.14 6.18
N LEU A 104 -0.56 12.01 6.88
CA LEU A 104 0.13 11.97 8.18
C LEU A 104 1.61 12.31 8.13
N THR A 105 2.22 12.30 6.96
CA THR A 105 3.60 12.79 6.82
C THR A 105 3.73 14.26 7.18
N MET A 106 2.63 15.03 7.11
CA MET A 106 2.56 16.49 7.28
C MET A 106 3.57 17.26 6.42
N LYS A 107 4.06 16.61 5.35
CA LYS A 107 5.00 17.22 4.41
C LYS A 107 4.27 17.77 3.21
N LYS A 108 4.55 19.05 2.87
CA LYS A 108 3.93 19.76 1.74
C LYS A 108 4.00 18.97 0.43
N GLU A 109 5.12 18.29 0.17
CA GLU A 109 5.37 17.49 -1.01
C GLU A 109 4.42 16.30 -1.18
N ASN A 110 3.86 15.77 -0.07
CA ASN A 110 2.96 14.63 -0.06
C ASN A 110 1.49 15.02 -0.07
N MET A 111 1.16 16.30 0.18
CA MET A 111 -0.23 16.74 0.35
C MET A 111 -1.04 16.66 -0.95
N GLN A 112 -0.43 16.96 -2.11
CA GLN A 112 -1.16 16.83 -3.37
C GLN A 112 -1.54 15.37 -3.63
N ARG A 113 -0.63 14.43 -3.35
CA ARG A 113 -0.93 12.98 -3.48
C ARG A 113 -2.05 12.56 -2.53
N ALA A 114 -2.06 13.08 -1.31
CA ALA A 114 -3.15 12.84 -0.37
C ALA A 114 -4.49 13.39 -0.88
N VAL A 115 -4.51 14.60 -1.46
CA VAL A 115 -5.72 15.18 -2.07
C VAL A 115 -6.26 14.27 -3.18
N ASP A 116 -5.43 13.89 -4.15
CA ASP A 116 -5.83 13.03 -5.28
C ASP A 116 -6.44 11.71 -4.80
N LEU A 117 -5.87 11.13 -3.74
CA LEU A 117 -6.38 9.90 -3.15
C LEU A 117 -7.67 10.11 -2.35
N TYR A 118 -7.81 11.22 -1.62
CA TYR A 118 -9.05 11.53 -0.91
C TYR A 118 -10.21 11.84 -1.88
N GLU A 119 -9.96 12.55 -2.96
CA GLU A 119 -10.96 12.78 -4.00
C GLU A 119 -11.43 11.45 -4.59
N ARG A 120 -10.51 10.57 -4.90
CA ARG A 120 -10.83 9.23 -5.37
C ARG A 120 -11.58 8.39 -4.32
N ALA A 121 -11.22 8.49 -3.04
CA ALA A 121 -11.95 7.83 -1.96
C ALA A 121 -13.38 8.37 -1.85
N ALA A 122 -13.59 9.68 -2.05
CA ALA A 122 -14.93 10.27 -2.06
C ALA A 122 -15.81 9.71 -3.20
N ASP A 123 -15.22 9.44 -4.38
CA ASP A 123 -15.93 8.80 -5.50
C ASP A 123 -16.30 7.33 -5.20
N LEU A 124 -15.58 6.69 -4.28
CA LEU A 124 -15.81 5.29 -3.88
C LEU A 124 -16.58 5.16 -2.56
N ILE A 125 -17.15 6.25 -2.04
CA ILE A 125 -17.74 6.30 -0.69
C ILE A 125 -18.87 5.29 -0.47
N ASP A 126 -19.57 4.89 -1.52
CA ASP A 126 -20.64 3.89 -1.47
C ASP A 126 -20.13 2.50 -1.04
N GLN A 127 -18.82 2.24 -1.14
CA GLN A 127 -18.19 1.01 -0.64
C GLN A 127 -17.84 1.09 0.85
N ASN A 128 -17.94 2.27 1.45
CA ASN A 128 -17.58 2.46 2.85
C ASN A 128 -18.63 1.82 3.78
N THR A 129 -18.17 1.00 4.71
CA THR A 129 -18.99 0.36 5.74
C THR A 129 -18.78 0.94 7.13
N ARG A 130 -17.99 2.01 7.25
CA ARG A 130 -17.60 2.64 8.52
C ARG A 130 -18.41 3.90 8.76
N ASP A 131 -19.01 4.02 9.93
CA ASP A 131 -19.85 5.16 10.31
C ASP A 131 -19.04 6.45 10.60
N ASP A 132 -17.74 6.30 10.92
CA ASP A 132 -16.86 7.42 11.25
C ASP A 132 -16.30 8.15 10.01
N ILE A 133 -16.48 7.60 8.80
CA ILE A 133 -16.05 8.20 7.55
C ILE A 133 -17.27 8.63 6.72
N SER A 134 -17.31 9.89 6.38
CA SER A 134 -18.32 10.49 5.52
C SER A 134 -17.68 11.33 4.43
N THR A 135 -18.45 11.66 3.39
CA THR A 135 -17.99 12.60 2.35
C THR A 135 -17.50 13.92 2.97
N MET A 136 -18.20 14.42 4.00
CA MET A 136 -17.81 15.64 4.70
C MET A 136 -16.47 15.47 5.44
N SER A 137 -16.24 14.33 6.09
CA SER A 137 -14.97 14.08 6.78
C SER A 137 -13.81 13.99 5.81
N ILE A 138 -13.99 13.37 4.64
CA ILE A 138 -12.99 13.31 3.56
C ILE A 138 -12.70 14.72 3.02
N GLN A 139 -13.73 15.51 2.75
CA GLN A 139 -13.55 16.89 2.27
C GLN A 139 -12.81 17.76 3.30
N ASN A 140 -13.06 17.57 4.59
CA ASN A 140 -12.31 18.25 5.63
C ASN A 140 -10.82 17.84 5.64
N ARG A 141 -10.49 16.57 5.33
CA ARG A 141 -9.09 16.13 5.14
C ARG A 141 -8.44 16.83 3.94
N ILE A 142 -9.15 16.94 2.83
CA ILE A 142 -8.69 17.70 1.64
C ILE A 142 -8.41 19.16 2.00
N ALA A 143 -9.30 19.80 2.78
CA ALA A 143 -9.09 21.17 3.24
C ALA A 143 -7.81 21.31 4.09
N TYR A 144 -7.53 20.35 4.98
CA TYR A 144 -6.25 20.35 5.70
C TYR A 144 -5.05 20.15 4.78
N CYS A 145 -5.13 19.30 3.75
CA CYS A 145 -4.06 19.18 2.76
C CYS A 145 -3.77 20.52 2.08
N TYR A 146 -4.82 21.23 1.64
CA TYR A 146 -4.67 22.56 1.05
C TYR A 146 -4.04 23.56 2.02
N TRP A 147 -4.42 23.50 3.29
CA TRP A 147 -3.78 24.30 4.32
C TRP A 147 -2.27 24.04 4.42
N TYR A 148 -1.85 22.78 4.47
CA TYR A 148 -0.43 22.41 4.49
C TYR A 148 0.33 22.80 3.21
N MET A 149 -0.36 22.99 2.10
CA MET A 149 0.20 23.49 0.84
C MET A 149 0.21 25.03 0.74
N ASP A 150 -0.14 25.77 1.79
CA ASP A 150 -0.32 27.23 1.80
C ASP A 150 -1.45 27.74 0.89
N ARG A 151 -2.42 26.88 0.56
CA ARG A 151 -3.62 27.18 -0.26
C ARG A 151 -4.81 27.48 0.65
N GLN A 152 -4.71 28.55 1.44
CA GLN A 152 -5.66 28.85 2.52
C GLN A 152 -7.07 29.17 2.04
N ASP A 153 -7.21 29.89 0.94
CA ASP A 153 -8.53 30.27 0.42
C ASP A 153 -9.35 29.04 0.01
N GLU A 154 -8.69 28.04 -0.56
CA GLU A 154 -9.31 26.78 -0.96
C GLU A 154 -9.70 25.95 0.26
N ALA A 155 -8.83 25.87 1.26
CA ALA A 155 -9.15 25.22 2.52
C ALA A 155 -10.39 25.84 3.20
N ILE A 156 -10.42 27.15 3.30
CA ILE A 156 -11.53 27.92 3.89
C ILE A 156 -12.81 27.72 3.08
N ALA A 157 -12.74 27.70 1.74
CA ALA A 157 -13.90 27.49 0.88
C ALA A 157 -14.56 26.12 1.16
N ILE A 158 -13.76 25.07 1.33
CA ILE A 158 -14.27 23.73 1.66
C ILE A 158 -14.88 23.71 3.06
N PHE A 159 -14.20 24.26 4.07
CA PHE A 159 -14.76 24.31 5.42
C PHE A 159 -16.06 25.11 5.51
N LYS A 160 -16.17 26.22 4.77
CA LYS A 160 -17.42 27.00 4.68
C LYS A 160 -18.55 26.20 4.05
N LYS A 161 -18.28 25.48 2.95
CA LYS A 161 -19.25 24.63 2.28
C LYS A 161 -19.77 23.53 3.20
N ASN A 162 -18.90 22.98 4.05
CA ASN A 162 -19.18 21.86 4.96
C ASN A 162 -19.57 22.33 6.37
N ASN A 163 -19.95 23.60 6.55
CA ASN A 163 -20.19 24.19 7.87
C ASN A 163 -21.66 24.09 8.29
N ALA A 164 -22.30 22.93 8.14
CA ALA A 164 -23.64 22.73 8.68
C ALA A 164 -23.60 22.92 10.21
N GLU A 165 -24.53 23.77 10.71
CA GLU A 165 -24.68 24.03 12.15
C GLU A 165 -23.40 24.48 12.89
N GLY A 166 -22.45 25.12 12.19
CA GLY A 166 -21.21 25.59 12.81
C GLY A 166 -20.15 24.52 13.06
N ALA A 167 -20.31 23.33 12.48
CA ALA A 167 -19.40 22.19 12.69
C ALA A 167 -17.92 22.50 12.39
N ASN A 168 -17.63 23.48 11.54
CA ASN A 168 -16.29 23.88 11.15
C ASN A 168 -15.87 25.27 11.67
N ASP A 169 -16.70 25.96 12.47
CA ASP A 169 -16.37 27.32 12.96
C ASP A 169 -15.04 27.34 13.73
N PHE A 170 -14.84 26.39 14.64
CA PHE A 170 -13.59 26.29 15.39
C PHE A 170 -12.38 26.05 14.46
N ARG A 171 -12.52 25.14 13.46
CA ARG A 171 -11.45 24.85 12.48
C ARG A 171 -11.11 26.10 11.67
N MET A 172 -12.12 26.80 11.15
CA MET A 172 -11.92 28.06 10.42
C MET A 172 -11.27 29.13 11.30
N GLY A 173 -11.74 29.29 12.53
CA GLY A 173 -11.16 30.24 13.49
C GLY A 173 -9.68 29.96 13.76
N LEU A 174 -9.30 28.70 13.97
CA LEU A 174 -7.93 28.28 14.18
C LEU A 174 -7.07 28.59 12.95
N LEU A 175 -7.54 28.24 11.75
CA LEU A 175 -6.80 28.48 10.51
C LEU A 175 -6.64 29.98 10.21
N LEU A 176 -7.67 30.78 10.44
CA LEU A 176 -7.62 32.25 10.25
C LEU A 176 -6.70 32.95 11.27
N SER A 177 -6.53 32.35 12.46
CA SER A 177 -5.63 32.89 13.48
C SER A 177 -4.15 32.60 13.24
N GLN A 178 -3.85 31.53 12.50
CA GLN A 178 -2.51 31.15 12.11
C GLN A 178 -2.14 31.83 10.79
N LYS A 179 -1.71 33.12 10.85
CA LYS A 179 -1.17 33.75 9.65
C LYS A 179 0.08 33.02 9.18
N PRO A 180 0.20 32.66 7.86
CA PRO A 180 1.44 32.14 7.33
C PRO A 180 2.52 33.20 7.49
N GLY A 181 3.58 32.91 8.23
CA GLY A 181 4.72 33.84 8.40
C GLY A 181 5.22 34.04 9.83
N ARG A 182 4.76 33.25 10.81
CA ARG A 182 5.38 33.18 12.14
C ARG A 182 5.85 31.76 12.46
N ALA A 183 6.84 31.31 11.71
CA ALA A 183 7.81 30.33 12.18
C ALA A 183 9.15 31.09 12.18
N GLU A 184 9.48 31.70 13.30
CA GLU A 184 10.86 31.97 13.69
C GLU A 184 11.40 30.75 14.43
#